data_6030c9763fbe3512387d59a3688c5474
#
_entry.id   6030c9763fbe3512387d59a3688c5474
#
_cell.length_a   1.000
_cell.length_b   1.000
_cell.length_c   1.000
_cell.angle_alpha   90.00
_cell.angle_beta   90.00
_cell.angle_gamma   90.00
#
_symmetry.space_group_name_H-M   'P 1'
#
loop_
_entity.id
_entity.type
_entity.pdbx_description
1 polymer ?
#
loop_
_entity_poly.entity_id
_entity_poly.type
_entity_poly.pdbx_seq_one_letter_code
_entity_poly.pdbx_strand_id
1 'polypeptide(L)'
;MKNIVCFGEVLWDVFPTHKKIGGAPLNFAIRLKSLNNNVSIISRIGKDKLGKKGVFFIVDKGINTESLQIDDTLQTGKVKVALDLDGQATYDIQYPRAWDNIQLTEASKQATLDADAFVYGSLAARDSTTKHTLYELLKIAKNKIFDVNLRPPYYDIDIVKDLMDEADFIKFNDDEIDMVCADMQFDKQSLEDKIKYIAEQTNTKSICVTKGDKGAILYYYDEFYYNEGYPIQVIDTVGAGDSFLATLINKLLNNDNPQEAIDFACAIGAIVAGSEGANPKITVEDITNFIESNS
;
A
#
# COMPACT_ATOMS: atom_id res chain seq x y z
N MET A 1 12.16 8.50 -14.24
CA MET A 1 12.25 8.56 -12.76
C MET A 1 11.12 9.45 -12.28
N LYS A 2 10.24 8.96 -11.40
CA LYS A 2 9.08 9.68 -10.88
C LYS A 2 9.31 10.07 -9.43
N ASN A 3 8.71 11.17 -8.99
CA ASN A 3 8.67 11.59 -7.59
C ASN A 3 7.40 11.04 -6.96
N ILE A 4 7.50 10.20 -5.94
CA ILE A 4 6.33 9.56 -5.33
C ILE A 4 6.37 9.77 -3.82
N VAL A 5 5.23 10.15 -3.27
CA VAL A 5 5.01 10.28 -1.83
C VAL A 5 4.19 9.10 -1.34
N CYS A 6 4.66 8.47 -0.26
CA CYS A 6 3.93 7.45 0.48
C CYS A 6 3.54 8.01 1.86
N PHE A 7 2.24 8.00 2.17
CA PHE A 7 1.68 8.59 3.39
C PHE A 7 1.08 7.50 4.30
N GLY A 8 1.41 7.53 5.58
CA GLY A 8 0.76 6.69 6.58
C GLY A 8 1.72 6.06 7.58
N GLU A 9 1.38 4.84 8.01
CA GLU A 9 2.07 4.16 9.10
C GLU A 9 3.48 3.68 8.75
N VAL A 10 4.40 3.91 9.70
CA VAL A 10 5.65 3.19 9.86
C VAL A 10 5.62 2.49 11.20
N LEU A 11 5.79 1.18 11.21
CA LEU A 11 5.61 0.35 12.39
C LEU A 11 6.59 -0.82 12.44
N TRP A 12 6.58 -1.49 13.57
CA TRP A 12 7.32 -2.73 13.79
C TRP A 12 6.37 -3.87 14.12
N ASP A 13 6.42 -4.93 13.33
CA ASP A 13 5.83 -6.21 13.69
C ASP A 13 6.70 -6.88 14.73
N VAL A 14 6.12 -7.12 15.90
CA VAL A 14 6.80 -7.66 17.08
C VAL A 14 6.32 -9.08 17.29
N PHE A 15 7.13 -10.02 16.82
CA PHE A 15 6.98 -11.45 17.05
C PHE A 15 7.58 -11.84 18.41
N PRO A 16 7.25 -13.00 18.98
CA PRO A 16 7.86 -13.47 20.23
C PRO A 16 9.38 -13.53 20.20
N THR A 17 9.97 -13.84 19.04
CA THR A 17 11.41 -14.10 18.87
C THR A 17 12.19 -12.98 18.20
N HIS A 18 11.53 -12.15 17.38
CA HIS A 18 12.17 -11.11 16.57
C HIS A 18 11.25 -9.93 16.27
N LYS A 19 11.76 -8.94 15.56
CA LYS A 19 11.00 -7.77 15.11
C LYS A 19 11.34 -7.48 13.65
N LYS A 20 10.33 -7.19 12.86
CA LYS A 20 10.47 -6.73 11.47
C LYS A 20 9.89 -5.32 11.36
N ILE A 21 10.57 -4.42 10.64
CA ILE A 21 10.00 -3.12 10.31
C ILE A 21 9.06 -3.29 9.12
N GLY A 22 7.93 -2.56 9.12
CA GLY A 22 6.91 -2.65 8.11
C GLY A 22 5.98 -1.45 8.14
N GLY A 23 4.77 -1.65 7.65
CA GLY A 23 3.76 -0.68 7.33
C GLY A 23 3.61 -0.60 5.82
N ALA A 24 2.37 -0.71 5.32
CA ALA A 24 2.12 -0.72 3.87
C ALA A 24 2.76 0.47 3.14
N PRO A 25 2.67 1.73 3.62
CA PRO A 25 3.34 2.86 2.99
C PRO A 25 4.86 2.71 2.91
N LEU A 26 5.50 2.12 3.92
CA LEU A 26 6.94 1.89 3.91
C LEU A 26 7.33 0.76 2.95
N ASN A 27 6.60 -0.35 2.93
CA ASN A 27 6.84 -1.45 2.00
C ASN A 27 6.71 -0.98 0.54
N PHE A 28 5.66 -0.21 0.26
CA PHE A 28 5.44 0.42 -1.02
C PHE A 28 6.61 1.34 -1.41
N ALA A 29 7.04 2.21 -0.48
CA ALA A 29 8.17 3.12 -0.69
C ALA A 29 9.47 2.38 -1.03
N ILE A 30 9.77 1.29 -0.31
CA ILE A 30 10.98 0.47 -0.56
C ILE A 30 10.92 -0.15 -1.96
N ARG A 31 9.78 -0.72 -2.35
CA ARG A 31 9.61 -1.32 -3.67
C ARG A 31 9.74 -0.27 -4.78
N LEU A 32 9.09 0.88 -4.67
CA LEU A 32 9.24 1.98 -5.62
C LEU A 32 10.69 2.47 -5.75
N LYS A 33 11.41 2.54 -4.62
CA LYS A 33 12.82 2.92 -4.62
C LYS A 33 13.67 1.90 -5.37
N SER A 34 13.39 0.60 -5.22
CA SER A 34 14.08 -0.46 -5.96
C SER A 34 13.81 -0.41 -7.48
N LEU A 35 12.72 0.23 -7.90
CA LEU A 35 12.35 0.50 -9.29
C LEU A 35 12.85 1.87 -9.80
N ASN A 36 13.90 2.41 -9.17
CA ASN A 36 14.59 3.65 -9.54
C ASN A 36 13.73 4.92 -9.51
N ASN A 37 12.80 5.05 -8.55
CA ASN A 37 12.04 6.27 -8.32
C ASN A 37 12.66 7.13 -7.20
N ASN A 38 12.32 8.42 -7.19
CA ASN A 38 12.52 9.29 -6.05
C ASN A 38 11.32 9.13 -5.11
N VAL A 39 11.56 8.64 -3.91
CA VAL A 39 10.48 8.32 -2.97
C VAL A 39 10.67 9.10 -1.68
N SER A 40 9.60 9.76 -1.24
CA SER A 40 9.50 10.43 0.05
C SER A 40 8.45 9.73 0.90
N ILE A 41 8.69 9.65 2.21
CA ILE A 41 7.71 9.14 3.16
C ILE A 41 7.21 10.27 4.06
N ILE A 42 5.89 10.42 4.14
CA ILE A 42 5.22 11.28 5.10
C ILE A 42 4.65 10.38 6.19
N SER A 43 5.27 10.39 7.35
CA SER A 43 4.91 9.56 8.49
C SER A 43 5.39 10.21 9.78
N ARG A 44 5.09 9.58 10.92
CA ARG A 44 5.59 10.00 12.22
C ARG A 44 5.99 8.81 13.07
N ILE A 45 7.15 8.89 13.71
CA ILE A 45 7.72 7.87 14.58
C ILE A 45 8.03 8.46 15.94
N GLY A 46 8.05 7.61 16.98
CA GLY A 46 8.35 8.05 18.34
C GLY A 46 9.84 8.29 18.59
N LYS A 47 10.14 9.14 19.57
CA LYS A 47 11.49 9.39 20.07
C LYS A 47 11.97 8.22 20.98
N ASP A 48 11.91 7.01 20.45
CA ASP A 48 12.28 5.79 21.15
C ASP A 48 13.32 4.95 20.39
N LYS A 49 13.70 3.79 20.94
CA LYS A 49 14.70 2.90 20.31
C LYS A 49 14.24 2.34 18.95
N LEU A 50 12.94 2.07 18.80
CA LEU A 50 12.38 1.56 17.55
C LEU A 50 12.32 2.67 16.49
N GLY A 51 11.96 3.89 16.89
CA GLY A 51 11.98 5.06 16.01
C GLY A 51 13.38 5.35 15.47
N LYS A 52 14.40 5.37 16.34
CA LYS A 52 15.81 5.55 15.91
C LYS A 52 16.24 4.49 14.90
N LYS A 53 15.91 3.21 15.15
CA LYS A 53 16.19 2.12 14.20
C LYS A 53 15.39 2.28 12.89
N GLY A 54 14.15 2.75 12.98
CA GLY A 54 13.29 3.00 11.81
C GLY A 54 13.86 4.10 10.91
N VAL A 55 14.27 5.25 11.48
CA VAL A 55 14.94 6.32 10.70
C VAL A 55 16.16 5.78 9.97
N PHE A 56 17.04 5.09 10.70
CA PHE A 56 18.26 4.54 10.11
C PHE A 56 17.95 3.58 8.96
N PHE A 57 16.97 2.70 9.14
CA PHE A 57 16.55 1.77 8.11
C PHE A 57 16.00 2.49 6.85
N ILE A 58 15.12 3.49 7.04
CA ILE A 58 14.52 4.24 5.92
C ILE A 58 15.58 5.00 5.13
N VAL A 59 16.52 5.63 5.83
CA VAL A 59 17.67 6.33 5.22
C VAL A 59 18.57 5.35 4.46
N ASP A 60 18.88 4.18 5.04
CA ASP A 60 19.65 3.11 4.39
C ASP A 60 19.01 2.62 3.09
N LYS A 61 17.67 2.63 3.00
CA LYS A 61 16.93 2.33 1.76
C LYS A 61 16.93 3.48 0.75
N GLY A 62 17.52 4.63 1.06
CA GLY A 62 17.59 5.79 0.17
C GLY A 62 16.25 6.49 -0.03
N ILE A 63 15.32 6.36 0.91
CA ILE A 63 14.02 7.05 0.93
C ILE A 63 14.22 8.42 1.58
N ASN A 64 13.64 9.48 0.99
CA ASN A 64 13.69 10.82 1.56
C ASN A 64 12.85 10.89 2.85
N THR A 65 13.46 11.41 3.92
CA THR A 65 12.91 11.49 5.27
C THR A 65 12.63 12.91 5.75
N GLU A 66 12.69 13.92 4.88
CA GLU A 66 12.44 15.33 5.26
C GLU A 66 11.04 15.55 5.84
N SER A 67 10.07 14.75 5.41
CA SER A 67 8.69 14.76 5.93
C SER A 67 8.42 13.67 6.97
N LEU A 68 9.45 12.95 7.44
CA LEU A 68 9.33 11.98 8.53
C LEU A 68 9.45 12.70 9.88
N GLN A 69 8.34 12.77 10.60
CA GLN A 69 8.24 13.49 11.87
C GLN A 69 8.68 12.65 13.05
N ILE A 70 9.14 13.31 14.12
CA ILE A 70 9.46 12.68 15.42
C ILE A 70 8.44 13.12 16.46
N ASP A 71 7.82 12.17 17.14
CA ASP A 71 6.91 12.43 18.26
C ASP A 71 7.67 12.31 19.58
N ASP A 72 7.54 13.34 20.45
CA ASP A 72 8.19 13.35 21.76
C ASP A 72 7.37 12.58 22.82
N THR A 73 6.11 12.27 22.58
CA THR A 73 5.16 11.69 23.54
C THR A 73 4.67 10.30 23.13
N LEU A 74 4.26 10.15 21.89
CA LEU A 74 3.75 8.88 21.36
C LEU A 74 4.89 7.96 20.91
N GLN A 75 4.72 6.67 21.21
CA GLN A 75 5.71 5.66 20.81
C GLN A 75 5.60 5.34 19.32
N THR A 76 6.68 4.86 18.74
CA THR A 76 6.74 4.31 17.39
C THR A 76 5.69 3.22 17.17
N GLY A 77 5.13 3.17 15.97
CA GLY A 77 4.14 2.19 15.55
C GLY A 77 4.56 0.76 15.87
N LYS A 78 3.62 -0.04 16.36
CA LYS A 78 3.87 -1.43 16.74
C LYS A 78 2.62 -2.28 16.52
N VAL A 79 2.84 -3.43 15.90
CA VAL A 79 1.88 -4.53 15.83
C VAL A 79 2.43 -5.67 16.68
N LYS A 80 1.65 -6.16 17.62
CA LYS A 80 1.98 -7.40 18.33
C LYS A 80 1.47 -8.57 17.51
N VAL A 81 2.36 -9.47 17.18
CA VAL A 81 2.02 -10.71 16.48
C VAL A 81 2.05 -11.84 17.50
N ALA A 82 0.89 -12.46 17.71
CA ALA A 82 0.78 -13.66 18.52
C ALA A 82 0.42 -14.84 17.61
N LEU A 83 1.07 -15.98 17.83
CA LEU A 83 0.75 -17.24 17.15
C LEU A 83 -0.10 -18.07 18.10
N ASP A 84 -1.19 -18.63 17.60
CA ASP A 84 -1.97 -19.62 18.35
C ASP A 84 -1.30 -21.01 18.32
N LEU A 85 -1.96 -22.00 18.90
CA LEU A 85 -1.45 -23.38 18.96
C LEU A 85 -1.35 -24.05 17.59
N ASP A 86 -2.11 -23.58 16.63
CA ASP A 86 -2.13 -24.07 15.23
C ASP A 86 -1.17 -23.25 14.32
N GLY A 87 -0.45 -22.27 14.90
CA GLY A 87 0.49 -21.41 14.19
C GLY A 87 -0.17 -20.25 13.43
N GLN A 88 -1.47 -20.00 13.61
CA GLN A 88 -2.15 -18.87 13.00
C GLN A 88 -1.76 -17.57 13.69
N ALA A 89 -1.42 -16.56 12.90
CA ALA A 89 -1.02 -15.26 13.40
C ALA A 89 -2.23 -14.36 13.68
N THR A 90 -2.25 -13.76 14.88
CA THR A 90 -3.15 -12.65 15.21
C THR A 90 -2.34 -11.36 15.33
N TYR A 91 -2.91 -10.26 14.83
CA TYR A 91 -2.25 -8.97 14.72
C TYR A 91 -2.97 -7.93 15.58
N ASP A 92 -2.30 -7.44 16.63
CA ASP A 92 -2.79 -6.33 17.46
C ASP A 92 -2.06 -5.04 17.06
N ILE A 93 -2.71 -4.21 16.23
CA ILE A 93 -2.20 -2.91 15.80
C ILE A 93 -2.41 -1.92 16.93
N GLN A 94 -1.36 -1.66 17.70
CA GLN A 94 -1.47 -0.85 18.90
C GLN A 94 -1.88 0.61 18.61
N TYR A 95 -2.74 1.16 19.47
CA TYR A 95 -3.26 2.52 19.41
C TYR A 95 -3.23 3.18 20.79
N PRO A 96 -2.97 4.51 20.93
CA PRO A 96 -2.42 5.37 19.88
C PRO A 96 -0.91 5.16 19.66
N ARG A 97 -0.40 5.51 18.48
CA ARG A 97 1.01 5.49 18.12
C ARG A 97 1.41 6.77 17.39
N ALA A 98 2.69 7.02 17.23
CA ALA A 98 3.19 8.26 16.64
C ALA A 98 2.59 8.56 15.26
N TRP A 99 2.41 7.56 14.39
CA TRP A 99 1.82 7.74 13.07
C TRP A 99 0.31 8.06 13.10
N ASP A 100 -0.38 7.91 14.23
CA ASP A 100 -1.74 8.42 14.42
C ASP A 100 -1.77 9.95 14.59
N ASN A 101 -0.60 10.58 14.75
CA ASN A 101 -0.43 12.01 15.00
C ASN A 101 0.43 12.71 13.93
N ILE A 102 0.32 12.30 12.66
CA ILE A 102 1.02 12.97 11.56
C ILE A 102 0.44 14.38 11.40
N GLN A 103 1.28 15.41 11.58
CA GLN A 103 0.90 16.81 11.49
C GLN A 103 1.09 17.35 10.08
N LEU A 104 0.24 18.26 9.66
CA LEU A 104 0.42 19.00 8.42
C LEU A 104 1.60 19.97 8.59
N THR A 105 2.62 19.84 7.74
CA THR A 105 3.83 20.67 7.75
C THR A 105 4.11 21.25 6.37
N GLU A 106 4.88 22.32 6.29
CA GLU A 106 5.29 22.86 4.99
C GLU A 106 6.15 21.84 4.20
N ALA A 107 6.99 21.05 4.88
CA ALA A 107 7.75 19.97 4.22
C ALA A 107 6.83 18.93 3.58
N SER A 108 5.76 18.49 4.27
CA SER A 108 4.80 17.53 3.72
C SER A 108 3.98 18.11 2.57
N LYS A 109 3.59 19.39 2.64
CA LYS A 109 2.91 20.07 1.52
C LYS A 109 3.81 20.18 0.30
N GLN A 110 5.05 20.62 0.48
CA GLN A 110 5.99 20.75 -0.63
C GLN A 110 6.29 19.40 -1.28
N ALA A 111 6.55 18.36 -0.47
CA ALA A 111 6.76 17.01 -0.98
C ALA A 111 5.56 16.52 -1.80
N THR A 112 4.33 16.83 -1.38
CA THR A 112 3.10 16.45 -2.07
C THR A 112 2.93 17.22 -3.39
N LEU A 113 3.19 18.54 -3.40
CA LEU A 113 3.10 19.37 -4.61
C LEU A 113 4.10 18.95 -5.69
N ASP A 114 5.30 18.53 -5.27
CA ASP A 114 6.39 18.13 -6.17
C ASP A 114 6.23 16.66 -6.65
N ALA A 115 5.34 15.89 -6.03
CA ALA A 115 5.12 14.49 -6.37
C ALA A 115 4.35 14.32 -7.69
N ASP A 116 4.71 13.29 -8.44
CA ASP A 116 3.93 12.78 -9.58
C ASP A 116 2.77 11.89 -9.12
N ALA A 117 2.89 11.25 -7.95
CA ALA A 117 1.83 10.42 -7.34
C ALA A 117 1.91 10.46 -5.82
N PHE A 118 0.75 10.31 -5.19
CA PHE A 118 0.56 10.28 -3.74
C PHE A 118 -0.18 8.99 -3.34
N VAL A 119 0.47 8.15 -2.52
CA VAL A 119 -0.04 6.83 -2.13
C VAL A 119 -0.45 6.84 -0.67
N TYR A 120 -1.64 6.33 -0.37
CA TYR A 120 -2.21 6.27 0.96
C TYR A 120 -3.11 5.05 1.15
N GLY A 121 -3.35 4.68 2.40
CA GLY A 121 -4.24 3.58 2.78
C GLY A 121 -5.27 3.98 3.82
N SER A 122 -6.30 3.16 4.03
CA SER A 122 -7.40 3.42 4.98
C SER A 122 -6.94 3.53 6.42
N LEU A 123 -5.93 2.74 6.82
CA LEU A 123 -5.44 2.70 8.20
C LEU A 123 -4.93 4.06 8.68
N ALA A 124 -4.37 4.88 7.79
CA ALA A 124 -3.90 6.23 8.10
C ALA A 124 -5.03 7.19 8.53
N ALA A 125 -6.29 6.86 8.24
CA ALA A 125 -7.44 7.69 8.60
C ALA A 125 -8.14 7.28 9.90
N ARG A 126 -7.58 6.33 10.67
CA ARG A 126 -8.18 5.86 11.93
C ARG A 126 -8.15 6.88 13.07
N ASP A 127 -7.24 7.85 13.04
CA ASP A 127 -7.16 8.94 14.01
C ASP A 127 -7.45 10.30 13.34
N SER A 128 -8.14 11.16 14.05
CA SER A 128 -8.59 12.46 13.54
C SER A 128 -7.46 13.36 13.07
N THR A 129 -6.32 13.35 13.75
CA THR A 129 -5.16 14.21 13.42
C THR A 129 -4.54 13.81 12.09
N THR A 130 -4.19 12.54 11.95
CA THR A 130 -3.59 12.02 10.70
C THR A 130 -4.60 12.06 9.56
N LYS A 131 -5.89 11.75 9.84
CA LYS A 131 -6.98 11.90 8.87
C LYS A 131 -7.08 13.33 8.34
N HIS A 132 -7.10 14.33 9.22
CA HIS A 132 -7.13 15.73 8.79
C HIS A 132 -5.94 16.09 7.90
N THR A 133 -4.73 15.69 8.30
CA THR A 133 -3.52 15.92 7.49
C THR A 133 -3.62 15.25 6.12
N LEU A 134 -4.12 14.01 6.06
CA LEU A 134 -4.34 13.29 4.80
C LEU A 134 -5.26 14.08 3.86
N TYR A 135 -6.44 14.49 4.32
CA TYR A 135 -7.38 15.23 3.49
C TYR A 135 -6.82 16.57 3.00
N GLU A 136 -6.07 17.30 3.85
CA GLU A 136 -5.42 18.55 3.41
C GLU A 136 -4.36 18.30 2.31
N LEU A 137 -3.62 17.19 2.39
CA LEU A 137 -2.64 16.83 1.37
C LEU A 137 -3.31 16.32 0.09
N LEU A 138 -4.42 15.58 0.18
CA LEU A 138 -5.19 15.10 -0.99
C LEU A 138 -5.74 16.24 -1.85
N LYS A 139 -6.02 17.43 -1.26
CA LYS A 139 -6.45 18.62 -2.02
C LYS A 139 -5.40 19.13 -3.01
N ILE A 140 -4.12 18.86 -2.76
CA ILE A 140 -3.00 19.36 -3.55
C ILE A 140 -2.22 18.25 -4.25
N ALA A 141 -2.54 16.99 -3.96
CA ALA A 141 -1.89 15.82 -4.55
C ALA A 141 -2.30 15.60 -6.00
N LYS A 142 -1.36 15.08 -6.79
CA LYS A 142 -1.57 14.59 -8.16
C LYS A 142 -1.57 13.07 -8.14
N ASN A 143 -2.34 12.43 -9.05
CA ASN A 143 -2.41 10.97 -9.16
C ASN A 143 -2.51 10.29 -7.78
N LYS A 144 -3.68 10.43 -7.16
CA LYS A 144 -4.01 9.93 -5.82
C LYS A 144 -4.26 8.43 -5.88
N ILE A 145 -3.39 7.64 -5.27
CA ILE A 145 -3.41 6.18 -5.30
C ILE A 145 -3.89 5.66 -3.94
N PHE A 146 -5.08 5.12 -3.89
CA PHE A 146 -5.68 4.57 -2.68
C PHE A 146 -5.55 3.05 -2.64
N ASP A 147 -4.76 2.52 -1.70
CA ASP A 147 -4.80 1.10 -1.32
C ASP A 147 -5.80 0.94 -0.18
N VAL A 148 -6.95 0.32 -0.45
CA VAL A 148 -8.04 0.18 0.54
C VAL A 148 -7.55 -0.51 1.79
N ASN A 149 -6.89 -1.65 1.66
CA ASN A 149 -6.08 -2.33 2.67
C ASN A 149 -6.70 -2.31 4.08
N LEU A 150 -7.94 -2.81 4.20
CA LEU A 150 -8.73 -2.78 5.43
C LEU A 150 -8.05 -3.55 6.57
N ARG A 151 -8.08 -2.97 7.77
CA ARG A 151 -7.54 -3.58 8.99
C ARG A 151 -8.59 -3.54 10.11
N PRO A 152 -9.47 -4.56 10.21
CA PRO A 152 -10.43 -4.60 11.31
C PRO A 152 -9.75 -4.58 12.69
N PRO A 153 -10.29 -3.88 13.68
CA PRO A 153 -11.49 -3.04 13.65
C PRO A 153 -11.20 -1.55 13.32
N TYR A 154 -10.05 -1.22 12.74
CA TYR A 154 -9.50 0.13 12.62
C TYR A 154 -9.92 0.86 11.35
N TYR A 155 -11.08 0.57 10.78
CA TYR A 155 -11.63 1.34 9.67
C TYR A 155 -13.10 1.71 9.93
N ASP A 156 -13.53 2.78 9.31
CA ASP A 156 -14.90 3.23 9.20
C ASP A 156 -15.27 3.22 7.72
N ILE A 157 -16.35 2.54 7.37
CA ILE A 157 -16.73 2.33 5.96
C ILE A 157 -17.10 3.64 5.26
N ASP A 158 -17.67 4.61 5.98
CA ASP A 158 -17.99 5.92 5.42
C ASP A 158 -16.70 6.70 5.10
N ILE A 159 -15.68 6.61 5.98
CA ILE A 159 -14.36 7.18 5.69
C ILE A 159 -13.70 6.48 4.49
N VAL A 160 -13.86 5.16 4.35
CA VAL A 160 -13.33 4.42 3.19
C VAL A 160 -13.97 4.94 1.90
N LYS A 161 -15.28 5.17 1.87
CA LYS A 161 -16.00 5.74 0.72
C LYS A 161 -15.50 7.16 0.40
N ASP A 162 -15.36 8.02 1.42
CA ASP A 162 -14.82 9.38 1.22
C ASP A 162 -13.41 9.35 0.61
N LEU A 163 -12.56 8.41 1.05
CA LEU A 163 -11.21 8.24 0.51
C LEU A 163 -11.20 7.67 -0.92
N MET A 164 -12.20 6.85 -1.27
CA MET A 164 -12.40 6.37 -2.64
C MET A 164 -12.81 7.51 -3.57
N ASP A 165 -13.70 8.41 -3.14
CA ASP A 165 -14.15 9.58 -3.90
C ASP A 165 -12.99 10.57 -4.20
N GLU A 166 -11.97 10.58 -3.35
CA GLU A 166 -10.75 11.38 -3.56
C GLU A 166 -9.73 10.73 -4.52
N ALA A 167 -9.87 9.44 -4.84
CA ALA A 167 -8.82 8.68 -5.51
C ALA A 167 -8.90 8.72 -7.05
N ASP A 168 -7.73 8.83 -7.70
CA ASP A 168 -7.57 8.65 -9.15
C ASP A 168 -7.34 7.17 -9.53
N PHE A 169 -6.83 6.39 -8.57
CA PHE A 169 -6.61 4.94 -8.66
C PHE A 169 -7.00 4.28 -7.34
N ILE A 170 -7.80 3.21 -7.40
CA ILE A 170 -8.20 2.43 -6.21
C ILE A 170 -7.74 0.98 -6.37
N LYS A 171 -7.10 0.44 -5.33
CA LYS A 171 -6.78 -0.99 -5.29
C LYS A 171 -7.52 -1.65 -4.15
N PHE A 172 -8.13 -2.78 -4.46
CA PHE A 172 -8.78 -3.72 -3.53
C PHE A 172 -8.14 -5.09 -3.61
N ASN A 173 -8.34 -5.91 -2.60
CA ASN A 173 -8.42 -7.36 -2.79
C ASN A 173 -9.89 -7.78 -3.02
N ASP A 174 -10.14 -9.06 -3.32
CA ASP A 174 -11.48 -9.59 -3.60
C ASP A 174 -12.42 -9.48 -2.38
N ASP A 175 -11.96 -9.74 -1.18
CA ASP A 175 -12.76 -9.60 0.05
C ASP A 175 -13.13 -8.12 0.32
N GLU A 176 -12.23 -7.19 0.07
CA GLU A 176 -12.43 -5.75 0.29
C GLU A 176 -13.47 -5.17 -0.66
N ILE A 177 -13.41 -5.49 -1.96
CA ILE A 177 -14.41 -5.00 -2.91
C ILE A 177 -15.78 -5.59 -2.63
N ASP A 178 -15.85 -6.86 -2.19
CA ASP A 178 -17.08 -7.52 -1.80
C ASP A 178 -17.71 -6.83 -0.60
N MET A 179 -16.92 -6.51 0.41
CA MET A 179 -17.37 -5.80 1.62
C MET A 179 -17.90 -4.40 1.29
N VAL A 180 -17.16 -3.64 0.47
CA VAL A 180 -17.56 -2.28 0.09
C VAL A 180 -18.83 -2.30 -0.76
N CYS A 181 -18.93 -3.21 -1.74
CA CYS A 181 -20.15 -3.35 -2.56
C CYS A 181 -21.36 -3.79 -1.73
N ALA A 182 -21.18 -4.70 -0.76
CA ALA A 182 -22.26 -5.11 0.13
C ALA A 182 -22.79 -3.94 0.98
N ASP A 183 -21.90 -3.09 1.50
CA ASP A 183 -22.29 -1.90 2.25
C ASP A 183 -23.01 -0.87 1.37
N MET A 184 -22.58 -0.72 0.11
CA MET A 184 -23.25 0.11 -0.90
C MET A 184 -24.53 -0.52 -1.48
N GLN A 185 -24.98 -1.66 -0.95
CA GLN A 185 -26.17 -2.40 -1.37
C GLN A 185 -26.13 -2.84 -2.86
N PHE A 186 -24.95 -3.15 -3.36
CA PHE A 186 -24.74 -3.67 -4.70
C PHE A 186 -24.48 -5.18 -4.65
N ASP A 187 -25.41 -5.97 -5.20
CA ASP A 187 -25.49 -7.43 -5.05
C ASP A 187 -25.04 -8.24 -6.28
N LYS A 188 -24.49 -7.57 -7.30
CA LYS A 188 -23.95 -8.27 -8.49
C LYS A 188 -22.74 -9.12 -8.14
N GLN A 189 -22.64 -10.30 -8.81
CA GLN A 189 -21.66 -11.31 -8.42
C GLN A 189 -20.34 -11.24 -9.20
N SER A 190 -20.35 -10.71 -10.45
CA SER A 190 -19.08 -10.62 -11.19
C SER A 190 -18.19 -9.49 -10.66
N LEU A 191 -16.90 -9.73 -10.63
CA LEU A 191 -15.93 -8.69 -10.24
C LEU A 191 -15.94 -7.50 -11.19
N GLU A 192 -16.12 -7.75 -12.46
CA GLU A 192 -16.22 -6.70 -13.49
C GLU A 192 -17.42 -5.77 -13.25
N ASP A 193 -18.58 -6.31 -12.85
CA ASP A 193 -19.73 -5.49 -12.49
C ASP A 193 -19.48 -4.66 -11.23
N LYS A 194 -18.83 -5.24 -10.22
CA LYS A 194 -18.44 -4.53 -8.98
C LYS A 194 -17.44 -3.41 -9.27
N ILE A 195 -16.41 -3.68 -10.07
CA ILE A 195 -15.41 -2.70 -10.49
C ILE A 195 -16.08 -1.54 -11.25
N LYS A 196 -16.94 -1.83 -12.23
CA LYS A 196 -17.65 -0.79 -12.97
C LYS A 196 -18.56 0.03 -12.07
N TYR A 197 -19.29 -0.62 -11.17
CA TYR A 197 -20.13 0.08 -10.21
C TYR A 197 -19.33 1.06 -9.35
N ILE A 198 -18.21 0.61 -8.76
CA ILE A 198 -17.34 1.48 -7.98
C ILE A 198 -16.78 2.61 -8.84
N ALA A 199 -16.33 2.32 -10.07
CA ALA A 199 -15.81 3.32 -10.99
C ALA A 199 -16.85 4.43 -11.31
N GLU A 200 -18.11 4.04 -11.50
CA GLU A 200 -19.23 4.97 -11.72
C GLU A 200 -19.54 5.80 -10.48
N GLN A 201 -19.57 5.18 -9.28
CA GLN A 201 -19.88 5.88 -8.03
C GLN A 201 -18.81 6.91 -7.66
N THR A 202 -17.54 6.57 -7.84
CA THR A 202 -16.39 7.41 -7.44
C THR A 202 -15.83 8.26 -8.58
N ASN A 203 -16.37 8.11 -9.81
CA ASN A 203 -15.80 8.70 -11.02
C ASN A 203 -14.30 8.36 -11.23
N THR A 204 -13.86 7.21 -10.71
CA THR A 204 -12.48 6.74 -10.83
C THR A 204 -12.29 5.89 -12.06
N LYS A 205 -11.29 6.21 -12.89
CA LYS A 205 -11.06 5.52 -14.17
C LYS A 205 -10.08 4.35 -14.08
N SER A 206 -9.54 4.09 -12.90
CA SER A 206 -8.50 3.10 -12.71
C SER A 206 -8.72 2.36 -11.40
N ILE A 207 -9.11 1.09 -11.49
CA ILE A 207 -9.37 0.22 -10.34
C ILE A 207 -8.66 -1.11 -10.56
N CYS A 208 -7.97 -1.60 -9.54
CA CYS A 208 -7.34 -2.92 -9.56
C CYS A 208 -7.87 -3.78 -8.41
N VAL A 209 -8.18 -5.04 -8.72
CA VAL A 209 -8.58 -6.04 -7.73
C VAL A 209 -7.62 -7.22 -7.79
N THR A 210 -6.92 -7.48 -6.68
CA THR A 210 -6.08 -8.67 -6.51
C THR A 210 -6.91 -9.83 -5.95
N LYS A 211 -6.65 -11.06 -6.43
CA LYS A 211 -7.38 -12.30 -6.09
C LYS A 211 -6.46 -13.36 -5.47
N GLY A 212 -5.44 -12.93 -4.71
CA GLY A 212 -4.43 -13.83 -4.16
C GLY A 212 -3.66 -14.59 -5.26
N ASP A 213 -3.64 -15.92 -5.17
CA ASP A 213 -3.01 -16.82 -6.13
C ASP A 213 -3.70 -16.86 -7.51
N LYS A 214 -4.92 -16.36 -7.60
CA LYS A 214 -5.70 -16.24 -8.85
C LYS A 214 -5.43 -14.95 -9.62
N GLY A 215 -4.36 -14.26 -9.29
CA GLY A 215 -3.89 -13.07 -10.01
C GLY A 215 -4.67 -11.79 -9.73
N ALA A 216 -4.98 -11.01 -10.76
CA ALA A 216 -5.61 -9.71 -10.62
C ALA A 216 -6.42 -9.30 -11.85
N ILE A 217 -7.33 -8.34 -11.64
CA ILE A 217 -8.08 -7.63 -12.69
C ILE A 217 -7.74 -6.16 -12.57
N LEU A 218 -7.33 -5.53 -13.67
CA LEU A 218 -7.14 -4.09 -13.78
C LEU A 218 -8.20 -3.51 -14.73
N TYR A 219 -9.00 -2.59 -14.25
CA TYR A 219 -9.83 -1.70 -15.05
C TYR A 219 -9.08 -0.38 -15.23
N TYR A 220 -8.83 0.00 -16.47
CA TYR A 220 -8.03 1.19 -16.79
C TYR A 220 -8.57 1.88 -18.02
N TYR A 221 -9.15 3.08 -17.85
CA TYR A 221 -9.77 3.89 -18.91
C TYR A 221 -10.74 3.08 -19.79
N ASP A 222 -11.76 2.50 -19.15
CA ASP A 222 -12.87 1.74 -19.76
C ASP A 222 -12.49 0.36 -20.35
N GLU A 223 -11.24 -0.09 -20.19
CA GLU A 223 -10.76 -1.40 -20.62
C GLU A 223 -10.38 -2.29 -19.44
N PHE A 224 -10.56 -3.60 -19.61
CA PHE A 224 -10.15 -4.62 -18.61
C PHE A 224 -8.91 -5.36 -19.07
N TYR A 225 -8.00 -5.54 -18.13
CA TYR A 225 -6.78 -6.32 -18.28
C TYR A 225 -6.72 -7.38 -17.19
N TYR A 226 -6.25 -8.57 -17.53
CA TYR A 226 -6.31 -9.74 -16.65
C TYR A 226 -4.96 -10.40 -16.52
N ASN A 227 -4.68 -10.92 -15.34
CA ASN A 227 -3.62 -11.91 -15.13
C ASN A 227 -4.16 -12.98 -14.19
N GLU A 228 -3.94 -14.25 -14.49
CA GLU A 228 -4.47 -15.40 -13.72
C GLU A 228 -3.57 -15.80 -12.55
N GLY A 229 -2.52 -15.03 -12.29
CA GLY A 229 -1.52 -15.32 -11.26
C GLY A 229 -0.42 -16.26 -11.78
N TYR A 230 0.57 -16.47 -10.93
CA TYR A 230 1.70 -17.35 -11.21
C TYR A 230 1.80 -18.41 -10.13
N PRO A 231 2.03 -19.70 -10.50
CA PRO A 231 2.16 -20.77 -9.53
C PRO A 231 3.46 -20.60 -8.73
N ILE A 232 3.32 -20.59 -7.40
CA ILE A 232 4.47 -20.49 -6.50
C ILE A 232 4.27 -21.34 -5.24
N GLN A 233 5.37 -21.69 -4.57
CA GLN A 233 5.31 -22.15 -3.20
C GLN A 233 5.31 -20.94 -2.26
N VAL A 234 4.18 -20.71 -1.57
CA VAL A 234 4.04 -19.58 -0.63
C VAL A 234 4.91 -19.80 0.60
N ILE A 235 5.72 -18.78 0.95
CA ILE A 235 6.55 -18.76 2.15
C ILE A 235 6.03 -17.68 3.12
N ASP A 236 5.84 -16.42 2.65
CA ASP A 236 5.38 -15.29 3.45
C ASP A 236 4.61 -14.30 2.56
N THR A 237 3.33 -14.09 2.82
CA THR A 237 2.50 -13.19 1.99
C THR A 237 2.63 -11.72 2.35
N VAL A 238 3.37 -11.38 3.43
CA VAL A 238 3.54 -9.98 3.87
C VAL A 238 4.28 -9.17 2.82
N GLY A 239 3.68 -8.03 2.43
CA GLY A 239 4.25 -7.11 1.44
C GLY A 239 4.05 -7.52 -0.03
N ALA A 240 3.44 -8.68 -0.33
CA ALA A 240 3.16 -9.08 -1.70
C ALA A 240 2.21 -8.09 -2.40
N GLY A 241 1.11 -7.70 -1.75
CA GLY A 241 0.16 -6.70 -2.23
C GLY A 241 0.80 -5.31 -2.38
N ASP A 242 1.63 -4.90 -1.41
CA ASP A 242 2.35 -3.62 -1.45
C ASP A 242 3.32 -3.59 -2.65
N SER A 243 4.07 -4.68 -2.88
CA SER A 243 5.00 -4.81 -4.00
C SER A 243 4.28 -4.90 -5.35
N PHE A 244 3.14 -5.61 -5.40
CA PHE A 244 2.26 -5.65 -6.57
C PHE A 244 1.83 -4.24 -6.96
N LEU A 245 1.20 -3.49 -6.04
CA LEU A 245 0.69 -2.16 -6.31
C LEU A 245 1.81 -1.17 -6.68
N ALA A 246 2.94 -1.21 -5.96
CA ALA A 246 4.09 -0.37 -6.29
C ALA A 246 4.59 -0.58 -7.72
N THR A 247 4.64 -1.84 -8.17
CA THR A 247 5.09 -2.17 -9.52
C THR A 247 4.08 -1.76 -10.57
N LEU A 248 2.79 -2.03 -10.34
CA LEU A 248 1.70 -1.62 -11.22
C LEU A 248 1.71 -0.10 -11.44
N ILE A 249 1.72 0.67 -10.35
CA ILE A 249 1.72 2.13 -10.42
C ILE A 249 2.99 2.67 -11.09
N ASN A 250 4.16 2.10 -10.79
CA ASN A 250 5.40 2.50 -11.47
C ASN A 250 5.31 2.31 -12.99
N LYS A 251 4.77 1.20 -13.46
CA LYS A 251 4.59 0.89 -14.87
C LYS A 251 3.60 1.86 -15.52
N LEU A 252 2.42 2.03 -14.92
CA LEU A 252 1.37 2.92 -15.46
C LEU A 252 1.83 4.40 -15.50
N LEU A 253 2.53 4.88 -14.48
CA LEU A 253 3.10 6.25 -14.46
C LEU A 253 4.16 6.47 -15.56
N ASN A 254 4.81 5.43 -16.03
CA ASN A 254 5.75 5.48 -17.14
C ASN A 254 5.08 5.27 -18.51
N ASN A 255 3.75 5.16 -18.57
CA ASN A 255 2.94 4.90 -19.74
C ASN A 255 3.27 3.55 -20.43
N ASP A 256 3.68 2.55 -19.66
CA ASP A 256 3.85 1.19 -20.15
C ASP A 256 2.48 0.60 -20.53
N ASN A 257 2.48 -0.43 -21.36
CA ASN A 257 1.25 -1.13 -21.75
C ASN A 257 0.53 -1.68 -20.49
N PRO A 258 -0.79 -1.44 -20.29
CA PRO A 258 -1.50 -1.87 -19.09
C PRO A 258 -1.50 -3.40 -18.86
N GLN A 259 -1.50 -4.23 -19.94
CA GLN A 259 -1.38 -5.68 -19.81
C GLN A 259 0.00 -6.07 -19.30
N GLU A 260 1.05 -5.49 -19.86
CA GLU A 260 2.42 -5.71 -19.34
C GLU A 260 2.56 -5.22 -17.89
N ALA A 261 1.91 -4.11 -17.55
CA ALA A 261 1.96 -3.56 -16.21
C ALA A 261 1.34 -4.52 -15.17
N ILE A 262 0.18 -5.12 -15.45
CA ILE A 262 -0.46 -6.08 -14.55
C ILE A 262 0.31 -7.40 -14.50
N ASP A 263 0.90 -7.86 -15.61
CA ASP A 263 1.71 -9.08 -15.67
C ASP A 263 2.96 -8.96 -14.78
N PHE A 264 3.68 -7.83 -14.88
CA PHE A 264 4.81 -7.52 -14.01
C PHE A 264 4.42 -7.40 -12.54
N ALA A 265 3.27 -6.77 -12.26
CA ALA A 265 2.76 -6.61 -10.91
C ALA A 265 2.39 -7.96 -10.27
N CYS A 266 1.73 -8.85 -11.01
CA CYS A 266 1.43 -10.20 -10.54
C CYS A 266 2.70 -11.02 -10.32
N ALA A 267 3.68 -10.93 -11.23
CA ALA A 267 4.95 -11.65 -11.12
C ALA A 267 5.71 -11.22 -9.84
N ILE A 268 5.84 -9.92 -9.58
CA ILE A 268 6.54 -9.46 -8.37
C ILE A 268 5.78 -9.83 -7.10
N GLY A 269 4.45 -9.76 -7.12
CA GLY A 269 3.62 -10.22 -6.00
C GLY A 269 3.87 -11.71 -5.69
N ALA A 270 3.93 -12.55 -6.71
CA ALA A 270 4.24 -13.98 -6.61
C ALA A 270 5.66 -14.21 -6.06
N ILE A 271 6.69 -13.55 -6.62
CA ILE A 271 8.08 -13.68 -6.15
C ILE A 271 8.20 -13.27 -4.68
N VAL A 272 7.53 -12.18 -4.27
CA VAL A 272 7.54 -11.73 -2.86
C VAL A 272 6.87 -12.76 -1.97
N ALA A 273 5.70 -13.29 -2.36
CA ALA A 273 5.00 -14.32 -1.60
C ALA A 273 5.78 -15.65 -1.49
N GLY A 274 6.66 -15.94 -2.45
CA GLY A 274 7.61 -17.06 -2.43
C GLY A 274 8.93 -16.76 -1.69
N SER A 275 9.05 -15.59 -1.04
CA SER A 275 10.28 -15.15 -0.37
C SER A 275 10.05 -14.91 1.12
N GLU A 276 11.12 -14.84 1.92
CA GLU A 276 11.02 -14.43 3.32
C GLU A 276 10.92 -12.90 3.45
N GLY A 277 9.86 -12.42 4.11
CA GLY A 277 9.66 -11.01 4.47
C GLY A 277 9.18 -10.12 3.30
N ALA A 278 8.73 -8.91 3.65
CA ALA A 278 7.99 -8.01 2.76
C ALA A 278 8.81 -7.41 1.60
N ASN A 279 10.14 -7.35 1.73
CA ASN A 279 10.97 -6.55 0.83
C ASN A 279 12.24 -7.31 0.37
N PRO A 280 12.10 -8.50 -0.26
CA PRO A 280 13.24 -9.19 -0.86
C PRO A 280 13.87 -8.34 -1.97
N LYS A 281 15.19 -8.51 -2.18
CA LYS A 281 15.88 -7.86 -3.31
C LYS A 281 15.47 -8.59 -4.60
N ILE A 282 14.82 -7.87 -5.47
CA ILE A 282 14.33 -8.37 -6.76
C ILE A 282 14.70 -7.33 -7.81
N THR A 283 15.35 -7.76 -8.88
CA THR A 283 15.69 -6.91 -10.04
C THR A 283 14.61 -7.01 -11.11
N VAL A 284 14.62 -6.08 -12.05
CA VAL A 284 13.73 -6.15 -13.24
C VAL A 284 14.02 -7.42 -14.04
N GLU A 285 15.29 -7.84 -14.14
CA GLU A 285 15.70 -9.07 -14.80
C GLU A 285 15.11 -10.32 -14.12
N ASP A 286 15.11 -10.37 -12.78
CA ASP A 286 14.48 -11.47 -12.04
C ASP A 286 12.99 -11.59 -12.37
N ILE A 287 12.28 -10.46 -12.48
CA ILE A 287 10.85 -10.43 -12.83
C ILE A 287 10.64 -10.92 -14.27
N THR A 288 11.44 -10.42 -15.22
CA THR A 288 11.34 -10.82 -16.62
C THR A 288 11.58 -12.32 -16.80
N ASN A 289 12.66 -12.85 -16.21
CA ASN A 289 12.98 -14.28 -16.25
C ASN A 289 11.88 -15.13 -15.60
N PHE A 290 11.26 -14.62 -14.51
CA PHE A 290 10.16 -15.31 -13.86
C PHE A 290 8.93 -15.39 -14.77
N ILE A 291 8.55 -14.29 -15.43
CA ILE A 291 7.43 -14.27 -16.39
C ILE A 291 7.71 -15.25 -17.54
N GLU A 292 8.88 -15.17 -18.18
CA GLU A 292 9.25 -16.04 -19.30
C GLU A 292 9.24 -17.54 -18.94
N SER A 293 9.59 -17.87 -17.69
CA SER A 293 9.60 -19.26 -17.21
C SER A 293 8.21 -19.81 -16.88
N ASN A 294 7.19 -18.94 -16.79
CA ASN A 294 5.82 -19.31 -16.42
C ASN A 294 4.78 -18.94 -17.49
N SER A 295 5.23 -18.53 -18.70
CA SER A 295 4.39 -18.19 -19.87
C SER A 295 4.05 -19.40 -20.74
#